data_b6e01dfa4859149d5c081c62e5e07747
#
_entry.id   b6e01dfa4859149d5c081c62e5e07747
#
_cell.length_a   1.000
_cell.length_b   1.000
_cell.length_c   1.000
_cell.angle_alpha   90.00
_cell.angle_beta   90.00
_cell.angle_gamma   90.00
#
_symmetry.space_group_name_H-M   'P 1'
#
loop_
_entity.id
_entity.type
_entity.pdbx_description
1 polymer ?
#
loop_
_entity_poly.entity_id
_entity_poly.type
_entity_poly.pdbx_seq_one_letter_code
_entity_poly.pdbx_strand_id
1 'polypeptide(L)'
;MNSRRISSDCDPRISASSCRDRVVLRVKHACGAAALALLWIAAPALVHAQGTAVDSAPAAPDTTAAAAATPAAAGPRTVAGRVVRPGVAAFEAVSGTWVTLHRVGRDRAGPLDSLRTGPDGSYRFAYVATGASDAIYFVSASYAGIAYFSPGLEQTDVIGPQGEIQVFDTTSTGIGLTVRGRHIILSASTGGTRRGMIEVFEITNDSNRTLIGSSEKAPTFRVRIPQGAQDFKVAQGDVPADAVTFSEGEVLVQMPFAPGLKRLSFSYSVEADAFPLKVPVQFATGVLEVLAEDPQATVSAPKVLETAPTSIDGRNFRRFLGNDVPASGVLEMDLPGSGQAQKTKVVLALVAAIAIAMLVSLARAFGRRTGPRTPAAASAAAADREAERLARQIADLDAKFERAREPDDAARTAYESQRAGLKHALTTALISRDSAR
;
A
#
# COMPACT_ATOMS: atom_id res chain seq x y z
N MET A 1 63.36 0.87 27.99
CA MET A 1 64.24 -0.31 28.22
C MET A 1 63.31 -1.54 28.26
N ASN A 2 63.65 -2.49 27.38
CA ASN A 2 63.19 -3.88 27.27
C ASN A 2 61.69 -4.12 26.99
N SER A 3 61.23 -4.29 25.78
CA SER A 3 61.50 -5.36 24.78
C SER A 3 61.43 -6.80 25.33
N ARG A 4 60.37 -7.50 24.96
CA ARG A 4 60.45 -8.93 24.51
C ARG A 4 59.22 -9.30 23.65
N ARG A 5 59.52 -9.49 22.36
CA ARG A 5 58.75 -10.34 21.43
C ARG A 5 58.96 -11.78 21.83
N ILE A 6 57.95 -12.62 21.68
CA ILE A 6 58.13 -14.05 21.38
C ILE A 6 57.20 -14.40 20.23
N SER A 7 57.81 -14.76 19.12
CA SER A 7 57.30 -15.47 17.96
C SER A 7 57.48 -16.98 18.21
N SER A 8 56.57 -17.78 17.66
CA SER A 8 56.83 -19.13 17.11
C SER A 8 55.47 -19.78 16.82
N ASP A 9 55.10 -19.92 15.55
CA ASP A 9 55.32 -21.12 14.74
C ASP A 9 54.80 -22.40 15.37
N CYS A 10 53.74 -22.96 14.81
CA CYS A 10 53.57 -24.41 14.68
C CYS A 10 52.76 -24.74 13.41
N ASP A 11 53.35 -25.64 12.68
CA ASP A 11 53.16 -26.25 11.38
C ASP A 11 51.89 -27.15 11.26
N PRO A 12 51.40 -27.40 10.06
CA PRO A 12 50.21 -28.21 9.82
C PRO A 12 50.59 -29.65 9.46
N ARG A 13 49.93 -30.60 10.03
CA ARG A 13 49.67 -31.97 9.54
C ARG A 13 49.24 -32.85 10.71
N ILE A 14 47.99 -33.31 10.69
CA ILE A 14 47.64 -34.71 10.93
C ILE A 14 46.16 -34.92 10.58
N SER A 15 45.99 -35.88 9.74
CA SER A 15 44.93 -36.67 9.18
C SER A 15 43.74 -36.99 10.10
N ALA A 16 42.57 -36.92 9.46
CA ALA A 16 41.33 -37.67 9.58
C ALA A 16 41.20 -38.80 10.62
N SER A 17 40.15 -38.76 11.44
CA SER A 17 39.14 -39.82 11.50
C SER A 17 38.06 -39.50 12.56
N SER A 18 36.78 -39.56 12.10
CA SER A 18 35.61 -40.08 12.79
C SER A 18 35.31 -39.65 14.23
N CYS A 19 34.31 -38.79 14.38
CA CYS A 19 33.25 -39.06 15.36
C CYS A 19 31.95 -38.33 14.90
N ARG A 20 30.99 -39.16 14.46
CA ARG A 20 29.60 -38.72 14.24
C ARG A 20 28.96 -38.63 15.62
N ASP A 21 28.61 -37.44 16.04
CA ASP A 21 27.55 -37.24 17.02
C ASP A 21 26.53 -36.32 16.47
N ARG A 22 25.36 -36.94 16.16
CA ARG A 22 24.15 -36.26 15.73
C ARG A 22 23.53 -35.60 16.96
N VAL A 23 23.75 -34.31 17.12
CA VAL A 23 22.83 -33.48 17.92
C VAL A 23 21.72 -33.01 17.00
N VAL A 24 20.61 -33.74 17.03
CA VAL A 24 19.34 -33.30 16.40
C VAL A 24 18.72 -32.22 17.27
N LEU A 25 19.05 -30.96 16.99
CA LEU A 25 18.35 -29.83 17.56
C LEU A 25 16.99 -29.72 16.87
N ARG A 26 15.97 -30.27 17.50
CA ARG A 26 14.57 -30.05 17.10
C ARG A 26 14.23 -28.58 17.39
N VAL A 27 14.38 -27.73 16.38
CA VAL A 27 13.75 -26.41 16.36
C VAL A 27 12.26 -26.64 16.13
N LYS A 28 11.49 -26.60 17.19
CA LYS A 28 10.03 -26.49 17.11
C LYS A 28 9.72 -25.13 16.50
N HIS A 29 9.30 -25.14 15.25
CA HIS A 29 8.67 -23.99 14.63
C HIS A 29 7.33 -23.75 15.32
N ALA A 30 7.32 -22.83 16.27
CA ALA A 30 6.08 -22.22 16.72
C ALA A 30 5.67 -21.21 15.64
N CYS A 31 4.86 -21.65 14.66
CA CYS A 31 4.08 -20.75 13.84
C CYS A 31 3.05 -20.07 14.75
N GLY A 32 3.43 -18.92 15.29
CA GLY A 32 2.50 -17.96 15.86
C GLY A 32 1.73 -17.33 14.71
N ALA A 33 0.54 -17.86 14.40
CA ALA A 33 -0.43 -17.15 13.59
C ALA A 33 -0.87 -15.91 14.40
N ALA A 34 -0.32 -14.75 14.08
CA ALA A 34 -0.87 -13.47 14.50
C ALA A 34 -2.19 -13.30 13.76
N ALA A 35 -3.29 -13.65 14.43
CA ALA A 35 -4.63 -13.33 13.95
C ALA A 35 -4.80 -11.80 14.05
N LEU A 36 -4.71 -11.12 12.92
CA LEU A 36 -5.10 -9.71 12.77
C LEU A 36 -6.63 -9.65 12.90
N ALA A 37 -7.10 -9.31 14.09
CA ALA A 37 -8.50 -8.94 14.30
C ALA A 37 -8.72 -7.53 13.71
N LEU A 38 -9.11 -7.45 12.43
CA LEU A 38 -9.64 -6.25 11.80
C LEU A 38 -11.09 -6.07 12.25
N LEU A 39 -11.32 -5.19 13.24
CA LEU A 39 -12.65 -4.75 13.60
C LEU A 39 -13.21 -3.84 12.48
N TRP A 40 -14.20 -4.34 11.78
CA TRP A 40 -14.97 -3.58 10.78
C TRP A 40 -16.10 -2.80 11.45
N ILE A 41 -16.19 -1.51 11.13
CA ILE A 41 -17.36 -0.69 11.44
C ILE A 41 -18.34 -0.88 10.29
N ALA A 42 -19.47 -1.55 10.56
CA ALA A 42 -20.59 -1.61 9.65
C ALA A 42 -21.26 -0.23 9.56
N ALA A 43 -21.27 0.37 8.38
CA ALA A 43 -22.10 1.51 8.07
C ALA A 43 -23.55 1.04 7.87
N PRO A 44 -24.56 1.68 8.48
CA PRO A 44 -25.96 1.34 8.23
C PRO A 44 -26.37 1.83 6.83
N ALA A 45 -26.81 0.91 5.99
CA ALA A 45 -27.48 1.21 4.74
C ALA A 45 -28.85 1.81 5.03
N LEU A 46 -29.09 3.03 4.63
CA LEU A 46 -30.42 3.66 4.61
C LEU A 46 -31.25 3.04 3.47
N VAL A 47 -32.09 2.09 3.82
CA VAL A 47 -33.15 1.57 2.95
C VAL A 47 -34.34 2.52 3.06
N HIS A 48 -34.67 3.24 1.98
CA HIS A 48 -35.94 3.93 1.82
C HIS A 48 -37.00 2.91 1.38
N ALA A 49 -37.86 2.52 2.32
CA ALA A 49 -39.09 1.82 2.00
C ALA A 49 -40.22 2.82 1.99
N GLN A 50 -40.83 3.01 0.82
CA GLN A 50 -42.14 3.70 0.69
C GLN A 50 -43.21 2.70 1.09
N GLY A 51 -43.90 2.98 2.18
CA GLY A 51 -44.99 2.18 2.68
C GLY A 51 -46.32 2.83 2.33
N THR A 52 -47.20 2.05 1.73
CA THR A 52 -48.64 2.35 1.55
C THR A 52 -49.39 2.18 2.88
N ALA A 53 -50.19 3.17 3.23
CA ALA A 53 -51.07 3.16 4.39
C ALA A 53 -52.17 2.11 4.26
N VAL A 54 -52.39 1.31 5.29
CA VAL A 54 -53.67 0.67 5.63
C VAL A 54 -53.92 0.82 7.09
N ASP A 55 -55.02 1.47 7.37
CA ASP A 55 -55.66 1.76 8.66
C ASP A 55 -56.16 0.47 9.32
N SER A 56 -55.71 0.20 10.56
CA SER A 56 -56.42 -0.63 11.54
C SER A 56 -55.70 -0.59 12.89
N ALA A 57 -56.26 0.13 13.83
CA ALA A 57 -55.88 0.01 15.23
C ALA A 57 -56.30 -1.34 15.84
N PRO A 58 -55.49 -2.02 16.64
CA PRO A 58 -55.91 -2.37 17.96
C PRO A 58 -54.83 -2.26 19.03
N ALA A 59 -55.29 -1.89 20.23
CA ALA A 59 -54.83 -2.23 21.58
C ALA A 59 -53.32 -2.18 21.89
N ALA A 60 -52.99 -1.24 22.76
CA ALA A 60 -51.69 -1.17 23.42
C ALA A 60 -51.37 -2.46 24.21
N PRO A 61 -50.14 -3.00 24.03
CA PRO A 61 -49.59 -3.87 25.06
C PRO A 61 -48.86 -3.02 26.12
N ASP A 62 -49.10 -3.36 27.37
CA ASP A 62 -48.40 -2.84 28.52
C ASP A 62 -46.90 -2.79 28.33
N THR A 63 -46.37 -1.59 28.26
CA THR A 63 -44.92 -1.35 28.31
C THR A 63 -44.50 -1.55 29.77
N THR A 64 -44.25 -2.78 30.14
CA THR A 64 -43.39 -3.05 31.28
C THR A 64 -42.03 -2.45 30.95
N ALA A 65 -41.75 -1.29 31.53
CA ALA A 65 -40.44 -0.68 31.50
C ALA A 65 -39.43 -1.75 31.96
N ALA A 66 -38.62 -2.24 30.99
CA ALA A 66 -37.44 -3.01 31.34
C ALA A 66 -36.61 -2.12 32.26
N ALA A 67 -36.64 -2.43 33.55
CA ALA A 67 -35.80 -1.77 34.54
C ALA A 67 -34.38 -1.80 34.01
N ALA A 68 -33.81 -0.63 33.68
CA ALA A 68 -32.44 -0.47 33.33
C ALA A 68 -31.63 -1.15 34.45
N ALA A 69 -30.98 -2.26 34.12
CA ALA A 69 -30.12 -2.96 35.05
C ALA A 69 -29.12 -1.93 35.58
N THR A 70 -29.24 -1.61 36.86
CA THR A 70 -28.29 -0.74 37.55
C THR A 70 -26.92 -1.37 37.37
N PRO A 71 -25.93 -0.68 36.80
CA PRO A 71 -24.61 -1.23 36.66
C PRO A 71 -24.13 -1.68 38.02
N ALA A 72 -23.72 -2.93 38.16
CA ALA A 72 -23.14 -3.41 39.40
C ALA A 72 -22.03 -2.45 39.81
N ALA A 73 -22.09 -1.88 41.00
CA ALA A 73 -21.09 -0.95 41.50
C ALA A 73 -19.75 -1.67 41.47
N ALA A 74 -18.90 -1.29 40.53
CA ALA A 74 -17.58 -1.86 40.43
C ALA A 74 -16.81 -1.48 41.71
N GLY A 75 -16.20 -2.47 42.35
CA GLY A 75 -15.41 -2.26 43.56
C GLY A 75 -14.25 -1.28 43.35
N PRO A 76 -13.59 -0.87 44.43
CA PRO A 76 -12.43 0.00 44.37
C PRO A 76 -11.32 -0.69 43.55
N ARG A 77 -10.64 0.09 42.68
CA ARG A 77 -9.52 -0.34 41.86
C ARG A 77 -8.26 0.44 42.22
N THR A 78 -7.12 -0.17 42.06
CA THR A 78 -5.82 0.47 42.29
C THR A 78 -4.94 0.35 41.07
N VAL A 79 -4.27 1.43 40.70
CA VAL A 79 -3.12 1.39 39.81
C VAL A 79 -1.94 2.04 40.48
N ALA A 80 -0.80 1.33 40.54
CA ALA A 80 0.45 1.84 41.08
C ALA A 80 1.65 1.32 40.27
N GLY A 81 2.56 2.19 39.99
CA GLY A 81 3.75 1.88 39.20
C GLY A 81 4.84 2.94 39.34
N ARG A 82 5.71 2.99 38.38
CA ARG A 82 6.81 3.96 38.32
C ARG A 82 6.87 4.56 36.93
N VAL A 83 7.27 5.81 36.86
CA VAL A 83 7.69 6.43 35.60
C VAL A 83 9.19 6.28 35.50
N VAL A 84 9.65 5.67 34.41
CA VAL A 84 11.06 5.41 34.16
C VAL A 84 11.47 5.85 32.76
N ARG A 85 12.75 6.18 32.60
CA ARG A 85 13.35 6.45 31.29
C ARG A 85 14.57 5.56 31.06
N PRO A 86 14.95 5.27 29.79
CA PRO A 86 16.21 4.59 29.50
C PRO A 86 17.40 5.41 30.01
N GLY A 87 18.24 4.81 30.87
CA GLY A 87 19.52 5.35 31.27
C GLY A 87 20.66 4.63 30.52
N VAL A 88 21.91 4.90 30.92
CA VAL A 88 23.09 4.31 30.29
C VAL A 88 23.20 2.80 30.54
N ALA A 89 22.93 2.36 31.75
CA ALA A 89 23.07 0.95 32.16
C ALA A 89 21.74 0.29 32.55
N ALA A 90 20.77 1.07 33.00
CA ALA A 90 19.47 0.60 33.46
C ALA A 90 18.43 1.72 33.30
N PHE A 91 17.16 1.39 33.53
CA PHE A 91 16.11 2.41 33.61
C PHE A 91 16.31 3.28 34.83
N GLU A 92 16.12 4.59 34.64
CA GLU A 92 16.22 5.62 35.66
C GLU A 92 14.81 6.10 36.06
N ALA A 93 14.59 6.33 37.34
CA ALA A 93 13.34 6.87 37.84
C ALA A 93 13.14 8.33 37.42
N VAL A 94 11.94 8.70 37.03
CA VAL A 94 11.57 10.08 36.68
C VAL A 94 10.72 10.67 37.82
N SER A 95 11.33 11.50 38.65
CA SER A 95 10.68 12.14 39.76
C SER A 95 9.97 13.44 39.38
N GLY A 96 8.91 13.82 40.13
CA GLY A 96 8.23 15.09 39.98
C GLY A 96 7.44 15.29 38.67
N THR A 97 7.31 14.25 37.86
CA THR A 97 6.57 14.31 36.60
C THR A 97 5.07 14.17 36.81
N TRP A 98 4.25 14.84 36.00
CA TRP A 98 2.80 14.69 36.08
C TRP A 98 2.36 13.35 35.54
N VAL A 99 1.53 12.65 36.34
CA VAL A 99 0.87 11.43 35.98
C VAL A 99 -0.64 11.65 36.15
N THR A 100 -1.42 11.24 35.15
CA THR A 100 -2.87 11.46 35.12
C THR A 100 -3.58 10.15 34.84
N LEU A 101 -4.56 9.82 35.66
CA LEU A 101 -5.49 8.71 35.43
C LEU A 101 -6.62 9.21 34.53
N HIS A 102 -6.88 8.50 33.45
CA HIS A 102 -7.90 8.80 32.45
C HIS A 102 -9.00 7.72 32.45
N ARG A 103 -10.18 8.15 32.05
CA ARG A 103 -11.29 7.30 31.68
C ARG A 103 -11.80 7.69 30.30
N VAL A 104 -12.07 6.70 29.44
CA VAL A 104 -12.71 6.87 28.13
C VAL A 104 -13.84 5.87 28.00
N GLY A 105 -15.07 6.36 27.94
CA GLY A 105 -16.29 5.59 27.75
C GLY A 105 -17.20 6.32 26.77
N ARG A 106 -18.27 5.66 26.34
CA ARG A 106 -19.26 6.28 25.44
C ARG A 106 -20.01 7.44 26.05
N ASP A 107 -20.16 7.41 27.36
CA ASP A 107 -20.86 8.41 28.16
C ASP A 107 -19.98 9.61 28.50
N ARG A 108 -18.71 9.39 28.76
CA ARG A 108 -17.76 10.42 29.17
C ARG A 108 -16.30 9.99 28.86
N ALA A 109 -15.48 10.95 28.43
CA ALA A 109 -14.04 10.83 28.31
C ALA A 109 -13.33 11.99 29.03
N GLY A 110 -12.21 11.72 29.71
CA GLY A 110 -11.38 12.76 30.31
C GLY A 110 -10.56 12.27 31.52
N PRO A 111 -9.78 13.19 32.10
CA PRO A 111 -9.00 12.91 33.30
C PRO A 111 -9.91 12.70 34.52
N LEU A 112 -9.51 11.78 35.39
CA LEU A 112 -10.16 11.52 36.69
C LEU A 112 -9.36 12.14 37.82
N ASP A 113 -8.04 11.94 37.83
CA ASP A 113 -7.14 12.39 38.89
C ASP A 113 -5.74 12.60 38.31
N SER A 114 -4.92 13.44 38.99
CA SER A 114 -3.56 13.76 38.60
C SER A 114 -2.67 13.97 39.80
N LEU A 115 -1.46 13.45 39.76
CA LEU A 115 -0.44 13.64 40.78
C LEU A 115 0.95 13.77 40.19
N ARG A 116 1.93 14.13 40.99
CA ARG A 116 3.34 14.08 40.63
C ARG A 116 4.00 12.83 41.17
N THR A 117 4.91 12.25 40.40
CA THR A 117 5.71 11.09 40.83
C THR A 117 6.58 11.44 42.03
N GLY A 118 6.77 10.46 42.92
CA GLY A 118 7.69 10.52 44.04
C GLY A 118 9.17 10.58 43.62
N PRO A 119 10.08 10.72 44.60
CA PRO A 119 11.53 10.78 44.30
C PRO A 119 12.08 9.56 43.54
N ASP A 120 11.46 8.40 43.77
CA ASP A 120 11.79 7.13 43.10
C ASP A 120 10.96 6.88 41.83
N GLY A 121 10.27 7.89 41.32
CA GLY A 121 9.39 7.81 40.15
C GLY A 121 8.04 7.15 40.41
N SER A 122 7.74 6.76 41.66
CA SER A 122 6.49 6.04 41.99
C SER A 122 5.24 6.93 41.90
N TYR A 123 4.11 6.29 41.57
CA TYR A 123 2.80 6.87 41.60
C TYR A 123 1.75 5.84 42.02
N ARG A 124 0.61 6.32 42.54
CA ARG A 124 -0.52 5.47 42.95
C ARG A 124 -1.84 6.21 42.82
N PHE A 125 -2.82 5.59 42.15
CA PHE A 125 -4.20 6.01 42.14
C PHE A 125 -5.10 4.93 42.72
N ALA A 126 -6.09 5.36 43.51
CA ALA A 126 -7.23 4.53 43.90
C ALA A 126 -8.50 5.14 43.31
N TYR A 127 -9.28 4.34 42.58
CA TYR A 127 -10.47 4.82 41.89
C TYR A 127 -11.59 3.79 41.88
N VAL A 128 -12.79 4.23 41.57
CA VAL A 128 -13.94 3.36 41.38
C VAL A 128 -14.33 3.40 39.91
N ALA A 129 -14.48 2.22 39.33
CA ALA A 129 -14.97 2.15 37.94
C ALA A 129 -16.44 2.57 37.92
N THR A 130 -16.77 3.58 37.13
CA THR A 130 -18.10 4.17 37.01
C THR A 130 -18.52 4.34 35.57
N GLY A 131 -19.82 4.44 35.31
CA GLY A 131 -20.38 4.71 33.99
C GLY A 131 -20.51 3.46 33.13
N ALA A 132 -20.29 3.63 31.81
CA ALA A 132 -20.44 2.55 30.82
C ALA A 132 -19.53 1.36 31.14
N SER A 133 -20.05 0.14 31.00
CA SER A 133 -19.31 -1.11 31.28
C SER A 133 -18.14 -1.35 30.37
N ASP A 134 -18.11 -0.69 29.21
CA ASP A 134 -17.05 -0.73 28.19
C ASP A 134 -16.03 0.42 28.34
N ALA A 135 -16.08 1.18 29.46
CA ALA A 135 -15.14 2.27 29.70
C ALA A 135 -13.71 1.75 29.92
N ILE A 136 -12.78 2.33 29.20
CA ILE A 136 -11.33 2.04 29.30
C ILE A 136 -10.71 3.03 30.30
N TYR A 137 -9.87 2.51 31.19
CA TYR A 137 -9.07 3.28 32.12
C TYR A 137 -7.59 3.11 31.73
N PHE A 138 -6.81 4.18 31.80
CA PHE A 138 -5.36 4.14 31.56
C PHE A 138 -4.69 5.32 32.28
N VAL A 139 -3.38 5.24 32.41
CA VAL A 139 -2.58 6.30 33.02
C VAL A 139 -1.68 6.92 31.96
N SER A 140 -1.51 8.25 32.01
CA SER A 140 -0.52 8.95 31.21
C SER A 140 0.54 9.61 32.07
N ALA A 141 1.80 9.67 31.59
CA ALA A 141 2.87 10.47 32.15
C ALA A 141 3.28 11.54 31.15
N SER A 142 3.41 12.80 31.61
CA SER A 142 3.85 13.91 30.78
C SER A 142 5.34 14.14 30.96
N TYR A 143 6.16 13.86 29.92
CA TYR A 143 7.60 14.02 29.98
C TYR A 143 8.11 14.72 28.72
N ALA A 144 8.97 15.73 28.87
CA ALA A 144 9.52 16.53 27.77
C ALA A 144 8.43 17.06 26.80
N GLY A 145 7.25 17.44 27.33
CA GLY A 145 6.13 17.94 26.53
C GLY A 145 5.32 16.87 25.79
N ILE A 146 5.61 15.58 26.02
CA ILE A 146 4.94 14.45 25.38
C ILE A 146 4.21 13.62 26.42
N ALA A 147 3.00 13.19 26.07
CA ALA A 147 2.23 12.24 26.90
C ALA A 147 2.56 10.80 26.49
N TYR A 148 2.96 9.99 27.46
CA TYR A 148 3.20 8.55 27.32
C TYR A 148 2.12 7.80 28.09
N PHE A 149 1.59 6.72 27.54
CA PHE A 149 0.42 6.04 28.06
C PHE A 149 0.74 4.62 28.51
N SER A 150 0.09 4.19 29.59
CA SER A 150 0.05 2.79 29.97
C SER A 150 -0.88 2.01 29.03
N PRO A 151 -0.78 0.69 28.98
CA PRO A 151 -1.89 -0.14 28.50
C PRO A 151 -3.21 0.14 29.25
N GLY A 152 -4.33 -0.32 28.68
CA GLY A 152 -5.61 -0.27 29.36
C GLY A 152 -5.58 -1.05 30.68
N LEU A 153 -6.19 -0.49 31.74
CA LEU A 153 -6.25 -1.09 33.07
C LEU A 153 -7.43 -2.06 33.12
N GLU A 154 -7.23 -3.29 32.74
CA GLU A 154 -8.27 -4.33 32.70
C GLU A 154 -8.50 -4.98 34.10
N GLN A 155 -7.45 -5.08 34.88
CA GLN A 155 -7.47 -5.73 36.22
C GLN A 155 -7.91 -4.76 37.29
N THR A 156 -8.44 -5.31 38.41
CA THR A 156 -8.84 -4.53 39.59
C THR A 156 -7.65 -3.83 40.24
N ASP A 157 -6.52 -4.55 40.33
CA ASP A 157 -5.27 -4.04 40.88
C ASP A 157 -4.16 -4.21 39.85
N VAL A 158 -3.59 -3.11 39.38
CA VAL A 158 -2.42 -3.07 38.49
C VAL A 158 -1.27 -2.47 39.27
N ILE A 159 -0.32 -3.30 39.72
CA ILE A 159 0.73 -2.88 40.65
C ILE A 159 2.09 -3.35 40.15
N GLY A 160 3.12 -2.52 40.38
CA GLY A 160 4.50 -2.82 40.05
C GLY A 160 4.80 -2.72 38.53
N PRO A 161 5.47 -3.70 37.90
CA PRO A 161 5.90 -3.62 36.51
C PRO A 161 4.74 -3.43 35.50
N GLN A 162 3.54 -3.91 35.82
CA GLN A 162 2.35 -3.74 34.98
C GLN A 162 1.86 -2.29 34.94
N GLY A 163 2.14 -1.51 35.99
CA GLY A 163 1.85 -0.09 36.05
C GLY A 163 3.04 0.80 35.65
N GLU A 164 4.14 0.24 35.15
CA GLU A 164 5.30 1.03 34.75
C GLU A 164 5.01 1.80 33.46
N ILE A 165 5.37 3.08 33.43
CA ILE A 165 5.27 3.93 32.25
C ILE A 165 6.68 4.32 31.83
N GLN A 166 7.06 3.90 30.63
CA GLN A 166 8.33 4.29 30.02
C GLN A 166 8.18 5.59 29.29
N VAL A 167 9.03 6.55 29.59
CA VAL A 167 9.14 7.85 28.92
C VAL A 167 10.52 7.99 28.30
N PHE A 168 10.66 8.85 27.28
CA PHE A 168 11.88 8.90 26.49
C PHE A 168 12.31 10.34 26.25
N ASP A 169 13.61 10.59 26.28
CA ASP A 169 14.17 11.86 25.83
C ASP A 169 13.84 12.09 24.36
N THR A 170 13.72 13.34 23.96
CA THR A 170 13.32 13.71 22.60
C THR A 170 14.53 14.08 21.74
N THR A 171 14.38 13.90 20.44
CA THR A 171 15.32 14.41 19.43
C THR A 171 14.58 14.71 18.13
N SER A 172 15.02 15.71 17.39
CA SER A 172 14.50 16.01 16.05
C SER A 172 15.41 15.50 14.92
N THR A 173 16.52 14.84 15.26
CA THR A 173 17.52 14.37 14.30
C THR A 173 18.14 13.06 14.74
N GLY A 174 18.79 12.37 13.80
CA GLY A 174 19.59 11.17 14.10
C GLY A 174 18.80 9.88 14.30
N ILE A 175 17.47 9.89 14.11
CA ILE A 175 16.64 8.68 14.15
C ILE A 175 16.05 8.42 12.75
N GLY A 176 16.33 7.26 12.19
CA GLY A 176 15.65 6.73 11.02
C GLY A 176 14.50 5.83 11.45
N LEU A 177 13.28 6.15 11.03
CA LEU A 177 12.14 5.25 11.22
C LEU A 177 12.23 4.09 10.22
N THR A 178 11.93 2.89 10.68
CA THR A 178 11.95 1.65 9.87
C THR A 178 10.53 1.21 9.55
N VAL A 179 10.28 0.83 8.30
CA VAL A 179 8.99 0.23 7.88
C VAL A 179 9.11 -1.28 8.02
N ARG A 180 8.50 -1.84 9.06
CA ARG A 180 8.47 -3.30 9.30
C ARG A 180 7.49 -4.00 8.38
N GLY A 181 6.34 -3.36 8.13
CA GLY A 181 5.30 -3.88 7.25
C GLY A 181 4.63 -2.78 6.45
N ARG A 182 4.26 -3.11 5.21
CA ARG A 182 3.34 -2.32 4.39
C ARG A 182 2.32 -3.25 3.78
N HIS A 183 1.06 -3.05 4.12
CA HIS A 183 -0.06 -3.84 3.62
C HIS A 183 -0.93 -2.96 2.74
N ILE A 184 -1.21 -3.42 1.53
CA ILE A 184 -2.01 -2.70 0.54
C ILE A 184 -3.20 -3.58 0.17
N ILE A 185 -4.41 -3.06 0.31
CA ILE A 185 -5.63 -3.74 -0.10
C ILE A 185 -6.21 -2.97 -1.28
N LEU A 186 -6.33 -3.65 -2.42
CA LEU A 186 -6.97 -3.15 -3.62
C LEU A 186 -8.36 -3.77 -3.75
N SER A 187 -9.39 -2.96 -3.59
CA SER A 187 -10.78 -3.40 -3.66
C SER A 187 -11.23 -3.64 -5.10
N ALA A 188 -12.15 -4.59 -5.29
CA ALA A 188 -12.85 -4.75 -6.56
C ALA A 188 -13.71 -3.51 -6.89
N SER A 189 -14.03 -3.32 -8.17
CA SER A 189 -14.98 -2.27 -8.56
C SER A 189 -16.39 -2.66 -8.14
N THR A 190 -17.06 -1.77 -7.45
CA THR A 190 -18.49 -1.89 -7.11
C THR A 190 -19.39 -1.19 -8.15
N GLY A 191 -19.00 -1.21 -9.42
CA GLY A 191 -19.76 -0.58 -10.52
C GLY A 191 -19.38 0.87 -10.84
N GLY A 192 -18.38 1.43 -10.16
CA GLY A 192 -17.84 2.78 -10.42
C GLY A 192 -16.58 2.79 -11.30
N THR A 193 -16.13 3.98 -11.65
CA THR A 193 -14.89 4.23 -12.39
C THR A 193 -13.66 4.22 -11.49
N ARG A 194 -13.84 4.08 -10.17
CA ARG A 194 -12.77 4.16 -9.17
C ARG A 194 -12.54 2.85 -8.46
N ARG A 195 -11.31 2.68 -7.99
CA ARG A 195 -10.86 1.56 -7.16
C ARG A 195 -10.46 2.09 -5.79
N GLY A 196 -11.02 1.50 -4.73
CA GLY A 196 -10.63 1.80 -3.36
C GLY A 196 -9.30 1.15 -3.03
N MET A 197 -8.45 1.89 -2.32
CA MET A 197 -7.19 1.40 -1.79
C MET A 197 -7.12 1.68 -0.29
N ILE A 198 -6.62 0.70 0.46
CA ILE A 198 -6.30 0.85 1.88
C ILE A 198 -4.83 0.52 2.04
N GLU A 199 -4.11 1.38 2.73
CA GLU A 199 -2.71 1.12 3.08
C GLU A 199 -2.53 1.16 4.58
N VAL A 200 -1.77 0.19 5.07
CA VAL A 200 -1.36 0.09 6.48
C VAL A 200 0.17 0.02 6.52
N PHE A 201 0.77 0.94 7.21
CA PHE A 201 2.20 0.96 7.49
C PHE A 201 2.46 0.58 8.93
N GLU A 202 3.34 -0.36 9.14
CA GLU A 202 3.93 -0.70 10.43
C GLU A 202 5.29 -0.02 10.54
N ILE A 203 5.31 1.08 11.28
CA ILE A 203 6.47 1.97 11.41
C ILE A 203 7.06 1.80 12.80
N THR A 204 8.35 1.53 12.89
CA THR A 204 9.03 1.40 14.18
C THR A 204 10.14 2.42 14.35
N ASN A 205 10.22 2.93 15.56
CA ASN A 205 11.37 3.66 16.09
C ASN A 205 12.18 2.67 16.92
N ASP A 206 13.30 2.20 16.39
CA ASP A 206 14.16 1.20 17.04
C ASP A 206 15.19 1.84 18.00
N SER A 207 15.10 3.15 18.23
CA SER A 207 15.99 3.87 19.16
C SER A 207 15.42 3.87 20.59
N ASN A 208 16.15 4.46 21.50
CA ASN A 208 15.71 4.71 22.89
C ASN A 208 15.25 6.18 23.12
N ARG A 209 14.92 6.92 22.07
CA ARG A 209 14.50 8.32 22.12
C ARG A 209 13.25 8.54 21.26
N THR A 210 12.43 9.49 21.66
CA THR A 210 11.27 9.91 20.86
C THR A 210 11.70 10.87 19.75
N LEU A 211 11.37 10.52 18.51
CA LEU A 211 11.53 11.41 17.36
C LEU A 211 10.43 12.48 17.38
N ILE A 212 10.81 13.74 17.35
CA ILE A 212 9.90 14.87 17.20
C ILE A 212 10.20 15.62 15.89
N GLY A 213 9.25 16.40 15.41
CA GLY A 213 9.49 17.29 14.27
C GLY A 213 10.55 18.35 14.59
N SER A 214 11.31 18.79 13.59
CA SER A 214 12.29 19.88 13.75
C SER A 214 11.63 21.24 14.07
N SER A 215 10.35 21.34 13.84
CA SER A 215 9.45 22.41 14.28
C SER A 215 8.07 21.82 14.54
N GLU A 216 7.17 22.60 15.14
CA GLU A 216 5.80 22.17 15.47
C GLU A 216 5.03 21.61 14.26
N LYS A 217 5.27 22.17 13.07
CA LYS A 217 4.62 21.75 11.82
C LYS A 217 5.45 20.80 10.95
N ALA A 218 6.69 20.50 11.36
CA ALA A 218 7.53 19.60 10.58
C ALA A 218 7.07 18.15 10.74
N PRO A 219 6.86 17.41 9.64
CA PRO A 219 6.46 16.01 9.73
C PRO A 219 7.61 15.15 10.27
N THR A 220 7.27 14.20 11.12
CA THR A 220 8.17 13.15 11.61
C THR A 220 8.25 11.96 10.66
N PHE A 221 7.18 11.73 9.87
CA PHE A 221 7.14 10.73 8.83
C PHE A 221 6.39 11.26 7.60
N ARG A 222 6.82 10.83 6.41
CA ARG A 222 6.16 11.17 5.15
C ARG A 222 6.18 9.99 4.20
N VAL A 223 5.10 9.81 3.46
CA VAL A 223 5.01 8.79 2.42
C VAL A 223 4.23 9.33 1.22
N ARG A 224 4.70 8.99 0.01
CA ARG A 224 4.00 9.31 -1.25
C ARG A 224 3.01 8.22 -1.58
N ILE A 225 1.84 8.64 -2.00
CA ILE A 225 0.83 7.77 -2.60
C ILE A 225 0.68 8.09 -4.09
N PRO A 226 0.00 7.25 -4.88
CA PRO A 226 -0.14 7.49 -6.31
C PRO A 226 -0.72 8.86 -6.63
N GLN A 227 -0.22 9.47 -7.72
CA GLN A 227 -0.80 10.70 -8.23
C GLN A 227 -2.25 10.47 -8.66
N GLY A 228 -3.10 11.45 -8.39
CA GLY A 228 -4.54 11.33 -8.67
C GLY A 228 -5.33 10.58 -7.59
N ALA A 229 -4.72 10.23 -6.45
CA ALA A 229 -5.43 9.73 -5.28
C ALA A 229 -6.46 10.76 -4.80
N GLN A 230 -7.68 10.29 -4.58
CA GLN A 230 -8.84 11.09 -4.14
C GLN A 230 -9.48 10.45 -2.91
N ASP A 231 -10.40 11.18 -2.27
CA ASP A 231 -11.16 10.68 -1.12
C ASP A 231 -10.28 10.16 0.01
N PHE A 232 -9.13 10.81 0.24
CA PHE A 232 -8.19 10.41 1.30
C PHE A 232 -8.86 10.47 2.68
N LYS A 233 -8.70 9.40 3.45
CA LYS A 233 -9.22 9.30 4.83
C LYS A 233 -8.22 8.52 5.67
N VAL A 234 -7.93 9.05 6.85
CA VAL A 234 -7.19 8.30 7.87
C VAL A 234 -8.13 7.25 8.46
N ALA A 235 -7.67 6.01 8.54
CA ALA A 235 -8.39 4.90 9.15
C ALA A 235 -7.89 4.66 10.58
N GLN A 236 -8.54 3.75 11.28
CA GLN A 236 -8.17 3.40 12.65
C GLN A 236 -6.74 2.83 12.72
N GLY A 237 -5.95 3.35 13.65
CA GLY A 237 -4.55 2.97 13.89
C GLY A 237 -4.01 3.68 15.12
N ASP A 238 -2.68 3.64 15.28
CA ASP A 238 -1.99 4.30 16.40
C ASP A 238 -1.68 5.78 16.10
N VAL A 239 -1.90 6.21 14.85
CA VAL A 239 -1.72 7.60 14.40
C VAL A 239 -3.11 8.24 14.28
N PRO A 240 -3.41 9.27 15.09
CA PRO A 240 -4.71 9.93 15.06
C PRO A 240 -4.87 10.79 13.79
N ALA A 241 -6.10 10.96 13.35
CA ALA A 241 -6.40 11.63 12.08
C ALA A 241 -5.97 13.11 12.05
N ASP A 242 -6.03 13.80 13.16
CA ASP A 242 -5.62 15.20 13.32
C ASP A 242 -4.09 15.40 13.23
N ALA A 243 -3.31 14.32 13.42
CA ALA A 243 -1.87 14.33 13.21
C ALA A 243 -1.44 14.03 11.76
N VAL A 244 -2.39 13.80 10.85
CA VAL A 244 -2.10 13.43 9.46
C VAL A 244 -2.62 14.49 8.51
N THR A 245 -1.75 14.94 7.61
CA THR A 245 -2.12 15.86 6.53
C THR A 245 -1.82 15.19 5.19
N PHE A 246 -2.76 15.29 4.25
CA PHE A 246 -2.55 14.88 2.85
C PHE A 246 -2.46 16.12 1.96
N SER A 247 -1.35 16.27 1.28
CA SER A 247 -1.10 17.40 0.36
C SER A 247 -0.14 16.98 -0.74
N GLU A 248 -0.41 17.38 -1.96
CA GLU A 248 0.49 17.19 -3.13
C GLU A 248 0.92 15.74 -3.37
N GLY A 249 0.04 14.77 -3.04
CA GLY A 249 0.35 13.35 -3.18
C GLY A 249 1.24 12.78 -2.07
N GLU A 250 1.49 13.56 -1.01
CA GLU A 250 2.23 13.12 0.18
C GLU A 250 1.31 13.05 1.39
N VAL A 251 1.42 11.98 2.14
CA VAL A 251 0.84 11.80 3.49
C VAL A 251 1.90 12.20 4.49
N LEU A 252 1.63 13.23 5.29
CA LEU A 252 2.53 13.81 6.27
C LEU A 252 2.01 13.51 7.66
N VAL A 253 2.84 12.93 8.52
CA VAL A 253 2.52 12.64 9.92
C VAL A 253 3.24 13.65 10.82
N GLN A 254 2.48 14.40 11.60
CA GLN A 254 2.95 15.49 12.47
C GLN A 254 2.73 15.15 13.93
N MET A 255 3.26 14.01 14.38
CA MET A 255 3.21 13.59 15.77
C MET A 255 4.55 13.03 16.23
N PRO A 256 4.83 13.02 17.55
CA PRO A 256 6.00 12.33 18.09
C PRO A 256 5.97 10.82 17.83
N PHE A 257 7.10 10.26 17.40
CA PHE A 257 7.30 8.80 17.30
C PHE A 257 8.15 8.33 18.50
N ALA A 258 7.50 7.88 19.55
CA ALA A 258 8.16 7.20 20.66
C ALA A 258 8.73 5.86 20.18
N PRO A 259 9.75 5.30 20.89
CA PRO A 259 10.25 3.95 20.63
C PRO A 259 9.15 2.90 20.55
N GLY A 260 9.34 1.93 19.66
CA GLY A 260 8.38 0.87 19.40
C GLY A 260 7.62 1.03 18.09
N LEU A 261 6.67 0.12 17.88
CA LEU A 261 5.86 0.01 16.66
C LEU A 261 4.64 0.93 16.73
N LYS A 262 4.32 1.58 15.60
CA LYS A 262 3.05 2.30 15.39
C LYS A 262 2.48 1.98 14.02
N ARG A 263 1.18 1.81 13.95
CA ARG A 263 0.44 1.58 12.72
C ARG A 263 -0.19 2.87 12.22
N LEU A 264 0.17 3.24 10.99
CA LEU A 264 -0.49 4.29 10.22
C LEU A 264 -1.38 3.62 9.18
N SER A 265 -2.67 3.88 9.24
CA SER A 265 -3.65 3.31 8.31
C SER A 265 -4.45 4.43 7.64
N PHE A 266 -4.61 4.34 6.33
CA PHE A 266 -5.40 5.29 5.56
C PHE A 266 -5.99 4.63 4.31
N SER A 267 -7.02 5.25 3.76
CA SER A 267 -7.65 4.84 2.52
C SER A 267 -7.74 5.99 1.53
N TYR A 268 -7.79 5.66 0.28
CA TYR A 268 -8.00 6.59 -0.84
C TYR A 268 -8.60 5.85 -2.03
N SER A 269 -9.02 6.58 -3.05
CA SER A 269 -9.49 6.00 -4.31
C SER A 269 -8.60 6.46 -5.47
N VAL A 270 -8.48 5.62 -6.49
CA VAL A 270 -7.81 5.93 -7.76
C VAL A 270 -8.75 5.62 -8.92
N GLU A 271 -8.64 6.38 -10.01
CA GLU A 271 -9.42 6.10 -11.22
C GLU A 271 -8.97 4.75 -11.84
N ALA A 272 -9.93 4.01 -12.41
CA ALA A 272 -9.63 2.70 -13.00
C ALA A 272 -8.72 2.80 -14.23
N ASP A 273 -8.68 3.94 -14.91
CA ASP A 273 -7.79 4.19 -16.04
C ASP A 273 -6.36 4.58 -15.64
N ALA A 274 -6.10 4.77 -14.34
CA ALA A 274 -4.75 4.96 -13.80
C ALA A 274 -3.92 3.66 -13.78
N PHE A 275 -4.56 2.51 -13.99
CA PHE A 275 -3.85 1.22 -14.06
C PHE A 275 -3.24 0.98 -15.45
N PRO A 276 -2.01 0.41 -15.53
CA PRO A 276 -1.19 -0.13 -14.43
C PRO A 276 -0.69 0.96 -13.48
N LEU A 277 -1.00 0.79 -12.19
CA LEU A 277 -0.68 1.74 -11.13
C LEU A 277 0.73 1.49 -10.61
N LYS A 278 1.56 2.53 -10.59
CA LYS A 278 2.94 2.48 -10.08
C LYS A 278 3.03 3.15 -8.73
N VAL A 279 3.32 2.36 -7.70
CA VAL A 279 3.46 2.82 -6.32
C VAL A 279 4.92 2.71 -5.90
N PRO A 280 5.58 3.82 -5.53
CA PRO A 280 6.98 3.75 -5.12
C PRO A 280 7.13 3.05 -3.76
N VAL A 281 8.13 2.18 -3.65
CA VAL A 281 8.60 1.64 -2.39
C VAL A 281 9.69 2.57 -1.86
N GLN A 282 9.30 3.58 -1.07
CA GLN A 282 10.20 4.64 -0.62
C GLN A 282 11.13 4.20 0.51
N PHE A 283 10.77 3.17 1.25
CA PHE A 283 11.49 2.63 2.40
C PHE A 283 11.82 1.17 2.18
N ALA A 284 12.99 0.74 2.67
CA ALA A 284 13.22 -0.69 2.85
C ALA A 284 12.12 -1.24 3.76
N THR A 285 11.41 -2.25 3.28
CA THR A 285 10.19 -2.76 3.92
C THR A 285 10.38 -4.23 4.29
N GLY A 286 10.27 -4.56 5.55
CA GLY A 286 10.44 -5.93 6.03
C GLY A 286 9.44 -6.89 5.42
N VAL A 287 8.16 -6.54 5.41
CA VAL A 287 7.07 -7.30 4.77
C VAL A 287 6.25 -6.37 3.91
N LEU A 288 6.20 -6.63 2.60
CA LEU A 288 5.27 -5.96 1.68
C LEU A 288 4.21 -6.97 1.27
N GLU A 289 2.97 -6.70 1.62
CA GLU A 289 1.81 -7.51 1.28
C GLU A 289 0.83 -6.72 0.42
N VAL A 290 0.36 -7.33 -0.66
CA VAL A 290 -0.71 -6.78 -1.48
C VAL A 290 -1.84 -7.80 -1.55
N LEU A 291 -3.03 -7.36 -1.19
CA LEU A 291 -4.28 -8.12 -1.27
C LEU A 291 -5.15 -7.50 -2.36
N ALA A 292 -5.32 -8.21 -3.47
CA ALA A 292 -6.14 -7.76 -4.58
C ALA A 292 -7.44 -8.57 -4.63
N GLU A 293 -8.57 -7.89 -4.51
CA GLU A 293 -9.89 -8.53 -4.57
C GLU A 293 -10.27 -8.93 -6.00
N ASP A 294 -9.75 -8.23 -7.02
CA ASP A 294 -9.98 -8.59 -8.41
C ASP A 294 -9.21 -9.88 -8.74
N PRO A 295 -9.89 -10.95 -9.19
CA PRO A 295 -9.23 -12.24 -9.48
C PRO A 295 -8.25 -12.19 -10.65
N GLN A 296 -8.29 -11.16 -11.47
CA GLN A 296 -7.39 -10.99 -12.61
C GLN A 296 -6.28 -9.96 -12.34
N ALA A 297 -6.27 -9.32 -11.16
CA ALA A 297 -5.23 -8.36 -10.82
C ALA A 297 -3.84 -9.01 -10.86
N THR A 298 -2.86 -8.32 -11.41
CA THR A 298 -1.46 -8.72 -11.35
C THR A 298 -0.64 -7.72 -10.56
N VAL A 299 0.33 -8.22 -9.80
CA VAL A 299 1.21 -7.41 -8.96
C VAL A 299 2.66 -7.79 -9.26
N SER A 300 3.49 -6.80 -9.51
CA SER A 300 4.91 -6.98 -9.78
C SER A 300 5.72 -5.98 -8.93
N ALA A 301 6.67 -6.49 -8.17
CA ALA A 301 7.67 -5.71 -7.45
C ALA A 301 8.89 -6.58 -7.15
N PRO A 302 10.07 -5.99 -6.84
CA PRO A 302 11.22 -6.76 -6.40
C PRO A 302 10.90 -7.63 -5.20
N LYS A 303 11.25 -8.92 -5.24
CA LYS A 303 11.03 -9.92 -4.18
C LYS A 303 9.56 -10.19 -3.80
N VAL A 304 8.59 -9.67 -4.53
CA VAL A 304 7.16 -9.93 -4.29
C VAL A 304 6.71 -11.07 -5.19
N LEU A 305 6.08 -12.08 -4.60
CA LEU A 305 5.57 -13.27 -5.28
C LEU A 305 4.11 -13.50 -4.88
N GLU A 306 3.34 -14.06 -5.80
CA GLU A 306 1.99 -14.53 -5.48
C GLU A 306 2.05 -15.73 -4.54
N THR A 307 1.18 -15.73 -3.54
CA THR A 307 1.05 -16.78 -2.53
C THR A 307 -0.38 -17.32 -2.53
N ALA A 308 -0.68 -18.27 -1.64
CA ALA A 308 -2.04 -18.79 -1.51
C ALA A 308 -3.03 -17.65 -1.25
N PRO A 309 -4.18 -17.63 -1.95
CA PRO A 309 -5.21 -16.62 -1.74
C PRO A 309 -5.74 -16.67 -0.32
N THR A 310 -6.28 -15.56 0.15
CA THR A 310 -6.87 -15.45 1.48
C THR A 310 -8.30 -14.94 1.41
N SER A 311 -9.11 -15.28 2.42
CA SER A 311 -10.46 -14.75 2.57
C SER A 311 -10.55 -13.94 3.86
N ILE A 312 -11.07 -12.72 3.76
CA ILE A 312 -11.29 -11.80 4.86
C ILE A 312 -12.74 -11.32 4.78
N ASP A 313 -13.52 -11.52 5.83
CA ASP A 313 -14.93 -11.14 5.92
C ASP A 313 -15.78 -11.63 4.73
N GLY A 314 -15.52 -12.88 4.28
CA GLY A 314 -16.24 -13.48 3.15
C GLY A 314 -15.82 -12.97 1.77
N ARG A 315 -14.88 -12.05 1.68
CA ARG A 315 -14.29 -11.55 0.43
C ARG A 315 -12.99 -12.28 0.15
N ASN A 316 -12.79 -12.68 -1.09
CA ASN A 316 -11.61 -13.43 -1.53
C ASN A 316 -10.58 -12.48 -2.14
N PHE A 317 -9.33 -12.65 -1.76
CA PHE A 317 -8.21 -11.84 -2.24
C PHE A 317 -7.11 -12.71 -2.80
N ARG A 318 -6.58 -12.33 -3.96
CA ARG A 318 -5.25 -12.78 -4.39
C ARG A 318 -4.23 -12.09 -3.48
N ARG A 319 -3.26 -12.87 -3.04
CA ARG A 319 -2.26 -12.42 -2.08
C ARG A 319 -0.88 -12.43 -2.70
N PHE A 320 -0.19 -11.32 -2.61
CA PHE A 320 1.19 -11.16 -3.06
C PHE A 320 2.02 -10.72 -1.86
N LEU A 321 3.14 -11.41 -1.64
CA LEU A 321 3.96 -11.24 -0.45
C LEU A 321 5.43 -11.10 -0.83
N GLY A 322 6.11 -10.11 -0.27
CA GLY A 322 7.55 -9.92 -0.37
C GLY A 322 8.18 -9.70 0.99
N ASN A 323 9.35 -10.29 1.19
CA ASN A 323 10.15 -10.07 2.39
C ASN A 323 11.41 -9.28 2.04
N ASP A 324 11.82 -8.38 2.94
CA ASP A 324 13.00 -7.53 2.79
C ASP A 324 13.05 -6.82 1.42
N VAL A 325 11.93 -6.17 1.09
CA VAL A 325 11.79 -5.43 -0.16
C VAL A 325 12.65 -4.16 -0.09
N PRO A 326 13.57 -3.94 -1.05
CA PRO A 326 14.48 -2.81 -1.01
C PRO A 326 13.76 -1.49 -1.24
N ALA A 327 14.29 -0.40 -0.67
CA ALA A 327 13.90 0.97 -1.03
C ALA A 327 14.18 1.22 -2.53
N SER A 328 13.50 2.21 -3.11
CA SER A 328 13.55 2.57 -4.54
C SER A 328 12.99 1.51 -5.51
N GLY A 329 12.40 0.44 -5.02
CA GLY A 329 11.56 -0.45 -5.83
C GLY A 329 10.29 0.26 -6.30
N VAL A 330 9.69 -0.29 -7.35
CA VAL A 330 8.37 0.13 -7.82
C VAL A 330 7.44 -1.07 -7.72
N LEU A 331 6.36 -0.89 -7.01
CA LEU A 331 5.24 -1.81 -6.99
C LEU A 331 4.31 -1.43 -8.15
N GLU A 332 4.17 -2.31 -9.12
CA GLU A 332 3.25 -2.14 -10.24
C GLU A 332 2.06 -3.09 -10.06
N MET A 333 0.86 -2.52 -10.06
CA MET A 333 -0.40 -3.26 -9.99
C MET A 333 -1.15 -3.04 -11.28
N ASP A 334 -1.55 -4.11 -11.97
CA ASP A 334 -2.33 -4.05 -13.20
C ASP A 334 -3.67 -4.78 -13.02
N LEU A 335 -4.70 -4.19 -13.65
CA LEU A 335 -6.04 -4.73 -13.69
C LEU A 335 -6.44 -4.96 -15.14
N PRO A 336 -6.58 -6.21 -15.60
CA PRO A 336 -6.99 -6.50 -16.95
C PRO A 336 -8.34 -5.83 -17.27
N GLY A 337 -8.38 -5.08 -18.36
CA GLY A 337 -9.58 -4.35 -18.79
C GLY A 337 -9.61 -2.87 -18.43
N SER A 338 -8.79 -2.40 -17.46
CA SER A 338 -8.71 -0.97 -17.13
C SER A 338 -8.11 -0.11 -18.27
N GLY A 339 -7.15 -0.66 -19.03
CA GLY A 339 -6.56 -0.01 -20.19
C GLY A 339 -7.37 -0.12 -21.49
N GLN A 340 -8.48 -0.87 -21.51
CA GLN A 340 -9.29 -1.05 -22.72
C GLN A 340 -10.00 0.24 -23.17
N ALA A 341 -10.43 1.08 -22.24
CA ALA A 341 -11.08 2.35 -22.59
C ALA A 341 -10.15 3.30 -23.36
N GLN A 342 -8.85 3.30 -22.99
CA GLN A 342 -7.87 4.14 -23.69
C GLN A 342 -7.47 3.54 -25.04
N LYS A 343 -7.32 2.22 -25.13
CA LYS A 343 -7.11 1.51 -26.41
C LYS A 343 -8.29 1.70 -27.35
N THR A 344 -9.53 1.63 -26.85
CA THR A 344 -10.74 1.87 -27.61
C THR A 344 -10.82 3.31 -28.13
N LYS A 345 -10.45 4.32 -27.34
CA LYS A 345 -10.38 5.71 -27.78
C LYS A 345 -9.34 5.93 -28.89
N VAL A 346 -8.16 5.30 -28.75
CA VAL A 346 -7.11 5.37 -29.76
C VAL A 346 -7.53 4.64 -31.05
N VAL A 347 -8.13 3.48 -30.95
CA VAL A 347 -8.69 2.75 -32.10
C VAL A 347 -9.81 3.54 -32.77
N LEU A 348 -10.71 4.13 -31.99
CA LEU A 348 -11.80 4.98 -32.53
C LEU A 348 -11.25 6.21 -33.23
N ALA A 349 -10.24 6.88 -32.66
CA ALA A 349 -9.56 8.01 -33.27
C ALA A 349 -8.85 7.62 -34.58
N LEU A 350 -8.20 6.46 -34.62
CA LEU A 350 -7.55 5.93 -35.82
C LEU A 350 -8.59 5.61 -36.91
N VAL A 351 -9.69 4.95 -36.55
CA VAL A 351 -10.80 4.66 -37.48
C VAL A 351 -11.42 5.95 -38.04
N ALA A 352 -11.62 6.95 -37.17
CA ALA A 352 -12.11 8.26 -37.61
C ALA A 352 -11.14 8.97 -38.56
N ALA A 353 -9.84 8.93 -38.27
CA ALA A 353 -8.81 9.49 -39.15
C ALA A 353 -8.78 8.80 -40.54
N ILE A 354 -8.89 7.47 -40.56
CA ILE A 354 -8.96 6.69 -41.80
C ILE A 354 -10.25 7.04 -42.58
N ALA A 355 -11.40 7.16 -41.92
CA ALA A 355 -12.64 7.53 -42.52
C ALA A 355 -12.58 8.95 -43.14
N ILE A 356 -11.98 9.91 -42.43
CA ILE A 356 -11.76 11.28 -42.96
C ILE A 356 -10.83 11.26 -44.17
N ALA A 357 -9.72 10.48 -44.10
CA ALA A 357 -8.82 10.34 -45.23
C ALA A 357 -9.51 9.74 -46.50
N MET A 358 -10.38 8.74 -46.30
CA MET A 358 -11.18 8.15 -47.34
C MET A 358 -12.17 9.17 -47.93
N LEU A 359 -12.88 9.94 -47.11
CA LEU A 359 -13.82 10.99 -47.57
C LEU A 359 -13.07 12.07 -48.37
N VAL A 360 -11.92 12.52 -47.91
CA VAL A 360 -11.08 13.49 -48.63
C VAL A 360 -10.59 12.93 -49.98
N SER A 361 -10.20 11.66 -50.00
CA SER A 361 -9.77 10.96 -51.21
C SER A 361 -10.93 10.82 -52.21
N LEU A 362 -12.11 10.48 -51.71
CA LEU A 362 -13.31 10.36 -52.53
C LEU A 362 -13.75 11.73 -53.08
N ALA A 363 -13.76 12.78 -52.27
CA ALA A 363 -14.03 14.15 -52.72
C ALA A 363 -13.07 14.64 -53.77
N ARG A 364 -11.76 14.31 -53.68
CA ARG A 364 -10.75 14.59 -54.69
C ARG A 364 -10.95 13.76 -55.95
N ALA A 365 -11.41 12.52 -55.88
CA ALA A 365 -11.69 11.67 -57.02
C ALA A 365 -12.90 12.17 -57.82
N PHE A 366 -13.94 12.61 -57.14
CA PHE A 366 -15.17 13.20 -57.77
C PHE A 366 -14.94 14.62 -58.27
N GLY A 367 -14.09 15.44 -57.65
CA GLY A 367 -13.78 16.82 -58.05
C GLY A 367 -12.83 16.90 -59.29
N ARG A 368 -12.26 15.78 -59.75
CA ARG A 368 -11.30 15.74 -60.89
C ARG A 368 -11.89 15.25 -62.21
N ARG A 369 -13.19 15.27 -62.41
CA ARG A 369 -13.74 14.95 -63.70
C ARG A 369 -13.92 16.25 -64.51
N THR A 370 -12.82 16.67 -65.19
CA THR A 370 -12.81 17.37 -66.51
C THR A 370 -11.41 18.01 -66.70
N GLY A 371 -10.55 17.29 -67.34
CA GLY A 371 -9.31 17.84 -67.96
C GLY A 371 -8.66 16.82 -68.88
N PRO A 372 -8.16 17.17 -70.05
CA PRO A 372 -7.52 16.23 -71.02
C PRO A 372 -6.25 15.65 -70.38
N ARG A 373 -6.16 14.33 -70.36
CA ARG A 373 -4.98 13.58 -69.85
C ARG A 373 -3.77 13.76 -70.82
N THR A 374 -2.73 14.41 -70.33
CA THR A 374 -1.42 14.39 -71.03
C THR A 374 -0.75 12.99 -70.89
N PRO A 375 0.06 12.56 -71.92
CA PRO A 375 0.72 11.22 -71.87
C PRO A 375 1.57 10.97 -70.62
N ALA A 376 2.14 12.00 -70.01
CA ALA A 376 2.92 11.91 -68.78
C ALA A 376 2.07 11.48 -67.56
N ALA A 377 0.78 11.93 -67.47
CA ALA A 377 -0.12 11.55 -66.39
C ALA A 377 -0.56 10.07 -66.48
N ALA A 378 -0.58 9.47 -67.65
CA ALA A 378 -0.84 8.03 -67.85
C ALA A 378 0.32 7.15 -67.38
N SER A 379 1.54 7.58 -67.57
CA SER A 379 2.76 6.87 -67.11
C SER A 379 2.92 6.93 -65.62
N ALA A 380 2.66 8.09 -64.98
CA ALA A 380 2.71 8.23 -63.52
C ALA A 380 1.62 7.38 -62.81
N ALA A 381 0.41 7.33 -63.42
CA ALA A 381 -0.68 6.50 -62.89
C ALA A 381 -0.45 4.98 -63.07
N ALA A 382 0.37 4.56 -64.03
CA ALA A 382 0.80 3.17 -64.20
C ALA A 382 1.86 2.80 -63.16
N ALA A 383 2.83 3.68 -62.90
CA ALA A 383 3.86 3.48 -61.88
C ALA A 383 3.29 3.48 -60.44
N ASP A 384 2.27 4.29 -60.15
CA ASP A 384 1.54 4.29 -58.87
C ASP A 384 0.82 2.94 -58.62
N ARG A 385 0.18 2.39 -59.67
CA ARG A 385 -0.48 1.08 -59.57
C ARG A 385 0.48 -0.06 -59.34
N GLU A 386 1.66 -0.03 -59.98
CA GLU A 386 2.68 -1.02 -59.79
C GLU A 386 3.33 -0.96 -58.39
N ALA A 387 3.61 0.23 -57.88
CA ALA A 387 4.10 0.43 -56.53
C ALA A 387 3.10 -0.09 -55.47
N GLU A 388 1.83 0.18 -55.69
CA GLU A 388 0.76 -0.31 -54.77
C GLU A 388 0.63 -1.84 -54.82
N ARG A 389 0.75 -2.46 -55.98
CA ARG A 389 0.77 -3.92 -56.13
C ARG A 389 1.94 -4.56 -55.42
N LEU A 390 3.14 -4.02 -55.55
CA LEU A 390 4.35 -4.52 -54.89
C LEU A 390 4.28 -4.34 -53.38
N ALA A 391 3.73 -3.24 -52.87
CA ALA A 391 3.51 -3.02 -51.46
C ALA A 391 2.55 -4.06 -50.85
N ARG A 392 1.46 -4.39 -51.56
CA ARG A 392 0.54 -5.46 -51.11
C ARG A 392 1.20 -6.83 -51.09
N GLN A 393 2.05 -7.13 -52.10
CA GLN A 393 2.80 -8.40 -52.14
C GLN A 393 3.77 -8.54 -50.97
N ILE A 394 4.42 -7.45 -50.53
CA ILE A 394 5.28 -7.44 -49.34
C ILE A 394 4.42 -7.71 -48.09
N ALA A 395 3.28 -7.02 -47.93
CA ALA A 395 2.39 -7.21 -46.81
C ALA A 395 1.83 -8.65 -46.71
N ASP A 396 1.46 -9.24 -47.86
CA ASP A 396 1.00 -10.63 -47.93
C ASP A 396 2.11 -11.64 -47.59
N LEU A 397 3.36 -11.35 -48.05
CA LEU A 397 4.52 -12.17 -47.72
C LEU A 397 4.85 -12.10 -46.25
N ASP A 398 4.84 -10.91 -45.64
CA ASP A 398 5.08 -10.68 -44.23
C ASP A 398 3.98 -11.39 -43.39
N ALA A 399 2.71 -11.25 -43.79
CA ALA A 399 1.59 -11.92 -43.10
C ALA A 399 1.61 -13.46 -43.21
N LYS A 400 2.16 -14.01 -44.32
CA LYS A 400 2.35 -15.46 -44.45
C LYS A 400 3.47 -15.96 -43.55
N PHE A 401 4.56 -15.22 -43.46
CA PHE A 401 5.69 -15.57 -42.63
C PHE A 401 5.34 -15.50 -41.14
N GLU A 402 4.60 -14.50 -40.70
CA GLU A 402 4.10 -14.37 -39.30
C GLU A 402 3.15 -15.50 -38.90
N ARG A 403 2.39 -16.08 -39.84
CA ARG A 403 1.50 -17.23 -39.54
C ARG A 403 2.23 -18.56 -39.48
N ALA A 404 3.47 -18.66 -39.97
CA ALA A 404 4.28 -19.86 -39.85
C ALA A 404 4.82 -20.00 -38.43
N ARG A 405 4.36 -20.99 -37.69
CA ARG A 405 4.57 -21.15 -36.23
C ARG A 405 6.00 -21.50 -35.81
N GLU A 406 6.89 -21.83 -36.70
CA GLU A 406 8.34 -22.02 -36.49
C GLU A 406 8.99 -22.19 -37.88
N PRO A 407 9.37 -21.12 -38.56
CA PRO A 407 10.09 -21.24 -39.84
C PRO A 407 11.51 -21.76 -39.59
N ASP A 408 11.90 -22.79 -40.30
CA ASP A 408 13.29 -23.26 -40.33
C ASP A 408 14.22 -22.20 -40.96
N ASP A 409 15.52 -22.38 -40.82
CA ASP A 409 16.52 -21.41 -41.35
C ASP A 409 16.45 -21.27 -42.86
N ALA A 410 16.05 -22.32 -43.59
CA ALA A 410 15.88 -22.28 -45.04
C ALA A 410 14.65 -21.40 -45.41
N ALA A 411 13.54 -21.55 -44.69
CA ALA A 411 12.34 -20.74 -44.90
C ALA A 411 12.59 -19.27 -44.57
N ARG A 412 13.39 -18.98 -43.52
CA ARG A 412 13.77 -17.62 -43.13
C ARG A 412 14.63 -16.97 -44.21
N THR A 413 15.65 -17.68 -44.73
CA THR A 413 16.53 -17.19 -45.80
C THR A 413 15.74 -16.94 -47.07
N ALA A 414 14.82 -17.83 -47.45
CA ALA A 414 13.94 -17.67 -48.60
C ALA A 414 13.03 -16.43 -48.44
N TYR A 415 12.43 -16.23 -47.28
CA TYR A 415 11.61 -15.06 -46.99
C TYR A 415 12.43 -13.75 -47.12
N GLU A 416 13.61 -13.68 -46.50
CA GLU A 416 14.48 -12.50 -46.56
C GLU A 416 14.88 -12.14 -47.95
N SER A 417 15.26 -13.14 -48.74
CA SER A 417 15.63 -12.98 -50.15
C SER A 417 14.45 -12.46 -50.98
N GLN A 418 13.27 -13.07 -50.83
CA GLN A 418 12.08 -12.68 -51.59
C GLN A 418 11.58 -11.28 -51.17
N ARG A 419 11.65 -10.97 -49.89
CA ARG A 419 11.31 -9.64 -49.38
C ARG A 419 12.27 -8.55 -49.87
N ALA A 420 13.57 -8.85 -49.93
CA ALA A 420 14.58 -7.93 -50.47
C ALA A 420 14.34 -7.65 -51.94
N GLY A 421 14.01 -8.68 -52.74
CA GLY A 421 13.67 -8.53 -54.15
C GLY A 421 12.45 -7.64 -54.40
N LEU A 422 11.37 -7.87 -53.61
CA LEU A 422 10.14 -7.06 -53.71
C LEU A 422 10.37 -5.60 -53.28
N LYS A 423 11.20 -5.37 -52.25
CA LYS A 423 11.58 -4.00 -51.83
C LYS A 423 12.39 -3.28 -52.91
N HIS A 424 13.33 -3.96 -53.55
CA HIS A 424 14.12 -3.39 -54.66
C HIS A 424 13.22 -3.01 -55.83
N ALA A 425 12.30 -3.91 -56.21
CA ALA A 425 11.32 -3.62 -57.28
C ALA A 425 10.41 -2.43 -56.92
N LEU A 426 9.94 -2.35 -55.65
CA LEU A 426 9.15 -1.22 -55.17
C LEU A 426 9.93 0.11 -55.24
N THR A 427 11.17 0.11 -54.83
CA THR A 427 12.05 1.30 -54.92
C THR A 427 12.23 1.75 -56.35
N THR A 428 12.43 0.83 -57.31
CA THR A 428 12.54 1.14 -58.73
C THR A 428 11.25 1.72 -59.30
N ALA A 429 10.09 1.16 -58.92
CA ALA A 429 8.77 1.67 -59.33
C ALA A 429 8.52 3.09 -58.77
N LEU A 430 8.94 3.38 -57.54
CA LEU A 430 8.82 4.70 -56.90
C LEU A 430 9.71 5.75 -57.59
N ILE A 431 10.97 5.38 -57.98
CA ILE A 431 11.87 6.24 -58.72
C ILE A 431 11.31 6.55 -60.12
N SER A 432 10.77 5.53 -60.82
CA SER A 432 10.11 5.71 -62.10
C SER A 432 8.90 6.64 -62.06
N ARG A 433 8.15 6.57 -60.94
CA ARG A 433 7.02 7.48 -60.64
C ARG A 433 7.49 8.93 -60.50
N ASP A 434 8.56 9.15 -59.73
CA ASP A 434 9.08 10.51 -59.45
C ASP A 434 9.71 11.14 -60.69
N SER A 435 10.28 10.31 -61.60
CA SER A 435 10.83 10.75 -62.88
C SER A 435 9.73 11.08 -63.91
N ALA A 436 8.50 10.59 -63.73
CA ALA A 436 7.35 10.82 -64.60
C ALA A 436 6.44 11.99 -64.15
N ARG A 437 6.74 12.59 -62.99
CA ARG A 437 6.10 13.79 -62.43
C ARG A 437 6.87 15.04 -62.80
#